data_f343f93945a691d986af8b81f2ea2314
#
_entry.id   f343f93945a691d986af8b81f2ea2314
#
_cell.length_a   1.000
_cell.length_b   1.000
_cell.length_c   1.000
_cell.angle_alpha   90.00
_cell.angle_beta   90.00
_cell.angle_gamma   90.00
#
_symmetry.space_group_name_H-M   'P 1'
#
loop_
_entity.id
_entity.type
_entity.pdbx_description
1 polymer ?
#
loop_
_entity_poly.entity_id
_entity_poly.type
_entity_poly.pdbx_seq_one_letter_code
_entity_poly.pdbx_strand_id
1 'polypeptide(L)'
;MAWAKAGTTTLGSAGDTCNVTGLSNNKFIMILFHRITDGSTRGKLRFNNDSGSNYADRYNVNGGSEGTGTSNDNWNSQHYNMPNDSFWIAYFFNIASEEKLGIGYLNGRNSTGAGNAPNRGETVYKWANTSDVISQVNFFNDSTGDYESGTNATVLGSDLTPTAASGVTVSDGVIFYETDTNKEYVLYNNTWTEI
;
A
#
# COMPACT_ATOMS: atom_id res chain seq x y z
N MET A 1 12.51 -10.06 -5.07
CA MET A 1 11.88 -8.76 -4.72
C MET A 1 11.53 -8.81 -3.25
N ALA A 2 12.06 -7.91 -2.45
CA ALA A 2 11.76 -7.85 -1.00
C ALA A 2 10.89 -6.63 -0.72
N TRP A 3 9.79 -6.81 -0.01
CA TRP A 3 8.99 -5.75 0.57
C TRP A 3 9.63 -5.34 1.90
N ALA A 4 9.91 -4.05 2.07
CA ALA A 4 10.44 -3.50 3.31
C ALA A 4 9.46 -2.50 3.91
N LYS A 5 9.44 -2.36 5.25
CA LYS A 5 8.60 -1.38 5.91
C LYS A 5 9.05 0.04 5.52
N ALA A 6 8.18 0.80 4.84
CA ALA A 6 8.40 2.20 4.50
C ALA A 6 7.87 3.15 5.57
N GLY A 7 6.78 2.78 6.24
CA GLY A 7 6.21 3.57 7.34
C GLY A 7 5.06 2.84 8.04
N THR A 8 4.74 3.28 9.25
CA THR A 8 3.61 2.76 10.01
C THR A 8 3.10 3.78 11.02
N THR A 9 1.81 3.75 11.27
CA THR A 9 1.15 4.52 12.34
C THR A 9 0.13 3.64 13.02
N THR A 10 0.15 3.65 14.36
CA THR A 10 -0.87 3.00 15.19
C THR A 10 -1.47 4.06 16.11
N LEU A 11 -2.78 4.14 16.15
CA LEU A 11 -3.47 5.09 17.03
C LEU A 11 -3.36 4.65 18.49
N GLY A 12 -2.86 5.54 19.35
CA GLY A 12 -2.81 5.36 20.80
C GLY A 12 -4.12 5.71 21.50
N SER A 13 -4.98 6.47 20.83
CA SER A 13 -6.33 6.89 21.26
C SER A 13 -7.25 7.00 20.07
N ALA A 14 -8.56 7.05 20.30
CA ALA A 14 -9.53 7.28 19.24
C ALA A 14 -9.30 8.63 18.53
N GLY A 15 -9.62 8.69 17.25
CA GLY A 15 -9.48 9.90 16.44
C GLY A 15 -9.83 9.67 14.95
N ASP A 16 -9.98 10.78 14.22
CA ASP A 16 -10.45 10.78 12.82
C ASP A 16 -9.39 10.45 11.78
N THR A 17 -8.12 10.38 12.15
CA THR A 17 -7.05 10.21 11.16
C THR A 17 -6.01 9.18 11.58
N CYS A 18 -5.54 8.40 10.60
CA CYS A 18 -4.43 7.46 10.75
C CYS A 18 -3.48 7.63 9.56
N ASN A 19 -2.54 8.57 9.66
CA ASN A 19 -1.69 8.98 8.55
C ASN A 19 -0.30 8.35 8.64
N VAL A 20 0.23 7.87 7.51
CA VAL A 20 1.63 7.45 7.37
C VAL A 20 2.35 8.45 6.50
N THR A 21 3.38 9.10 7.06
CA THR A 21 4.12 10.20 6.42
C THR A 21 5.59 9.85 6.23
N GLY A 22 6.29 10.62 5.39
CA GLY A 22 7.74 10.47 5.20
C GLY A 22 8.12 9.18 4.48
N LEU A 23 7.25 8.70 3.58
CA LEU A 23 7.51 7.50 2.80
C LEU A 23 8.68 7.73 1.84
N SER A 24 9.56 6.74 1.75
CA SER A 24 10.62 6.71 0.75
C SER A 24 10.03 6.58 -0.66
N ASN A 25 10.75 7.10 -1.66
CA ASN A 25 10.36 6.99 -3.06
C ASN A 25 10.59 5.56 -3.57
N ASN A 26 9.73 4.64 -3.19
CA ASN A 26 9.70 3.29 -3.72
C ASN A 26 8.82 3.22 -4.96
N LYS A 27 9.23 2.43 -5.97
CA LYS A 27 8.50 2.26 -7.23
C LYS A 27 7.15 1.56 -7.06
N PHE A 28 7.07 0.65 -6.10
CA PHE A 28 5.84 -0.04 -5.71
C PHE A 28 5.59 0.16 -4.22
N ILE A 29 4.35 0.38 -3.86
CA ILE A 29 3.91 0.43 -2.47
C ILE A 29 2.78 -0.58 -2.24
N MET A 30 2.79 -1.18 -1.07
CA MET A 30 1.70 -1.98 -0.53
C MET A 30 1.23 -1.31 0.74
N ILE A 31 -0.05 -1.07 0.86
CA ILE A 31 -0.67 -0.42 2.00
C ILE A 31 -1.54 -1.44 2.72
N LEU A 32 -1.35 -1.57 4.01
CA LEU A 32 -2.12 -2.42 4.92
C LEU A 32 -2.83 -1.51 5.91
N PHE A 33 -4.14 -1.61 6.01
CA PHE A 33 -4.92 -0.80 6.95
C PHE A 33 -5.86 -1.70 7.76
N HIS A 34 -5.59 -1.82 9.05
CA HIS A 34 -6.47 -2.46 10.01
C HIS A 34 -7.25 -1.38 10.75
N ARG A 35 -8.51 -1.26 10.43
CA ARG A 35 -9.42 -0.32 11.07
C ARG A 35 -10.16 -1.01 12.22
N ILE A 36 -10.11 -0.40 13.39
CA ILE A 36 -10.96 -0.69 14.54
C ILE A 36 -11.93 0.48 14.68
N THR A 37 -13.20 0.23 14.92
CA THR A 37 -14.22 1.28 14.96
C THR A 37 -15.34 0.96 15.95
N ASP A 38 -15.96 1.99 16.50
CA ASP A 38 -17.18 1.93 17.28
C ASP A 38 -18.47 1.75 16.46
N GLY A 39 -18.37 1.75 15.11
CA GLY A 39 -19.47 1.42 14.21
C GLY A 39 -19.94 2.56 13.28
N SER A 40 -19.49 3.79 13.45
CA SER A 40 -20.00 4.95 12.68
C SER A 40 -18.99 5.62 11.78
N THR A 41 -17.89 4.94 11.43
CA THR A 41 -16.81 5.52 10.63
C THR A 41 -16.96 5.22 9.15
N ARG A 42 -16.56 6.19 8.31
CA ARG A 42 -16.35 6.04 6.88
C ARG A 42 -14.87 6.22 6.55
N GLY A 43 -14.19 5.13 6.21
CA GLY A 43 -12.80 5.20 5.81
C GLY A 43 -12.63 5.87 4.45
N LYS A 44 -11.91 6.97 4.43
CA LYS A 44 -11.46 7.69 3.25
C LYS A 44 -9.96 7.61 3.12
N LEU A 45 -9.47 7.75 1.89
CA LEU A 45 -8.05 7.71 1.58
C LEU A 45 -7.67 8.84 0.65
N ARG A 46 -6.58 9.51 0.97
CA ARG A 46 -5.86 10.45 0.11
C ARG A 46 -4.38 10.11 0.06
N PHE A 47 -3.71 10.56 -0.99
CA PHE A 47 -2.25 10.60 -1.05
C PHE A 47 -1.79 12.06 -0.95
N ASN A 48 -0.69 12.29 -0.21
CA ASN A 48 -0.03 13.58 -0.10
C ASN A 48 -0.96 14.74 0.33
N ASN A 49 -2.02 14.45 1.10
CA ASN A 49 -3.08 15.41 1.44
C ASN A 49 -3.77 16.07 0.23
N ASP A 50 -3.64 15.48 -0.95
CA ASP A 50 -4.30 16.02 -2.15
C ASP A 50 -5.82 15.93 -2.00
N SER A 51 -6.47 17.09 -1.99
CA SER A 51 -7.94 17.25 -1.91
C SER A 51 -8.54 17.77 -3.22
N GLY A 52 -7.78 17.75 -4.30
CA GLY A 52 -8.26 18.05 -5.65
C GLY A 52 -9.10 16.90 -6.22
N SER A 53 -9.81 17.19 -7.31
CA SER A 53 -10.65 16.20 -8.01
C SER A 53 -9.82 15.20 -8.84
N ASN A 54 -8.80 14.60 -8.22
CA ASN A 54 -7.78 13.78 -8.86
C ASN A 54 -7.96 12.28 -8.67
N TYR A 55 -9.04 11.84 -8.03
CA TYR A 55 -9.27 10.44 -7.69
C TYR A 55 -10.39 9.83 -8.52
N ALA A 56 -10.13 8.62 -9.01
CA ALA A 56 -11.14 7.79 -9.66
C ALA A 56 -10.99 6.34 -9.22
N ASP A 57 -12.10 5.62 -9.22
CA ASP A 57 -12.14 4.21 -8.85
C ASP A 57 -13.25 3.44 -9.57
N ARG A 58 -13.12 2.13 -9.53
CA ARG A 58 -14.14 1.17 -9.94
C ARG A 58 -14.14 0.04 -8.94
N TYR A 59 -15.31 -0.32 -8.43
CA TYR A 59 -15.41 -1.23 -7.30
C TYR A 59 -16.59 -2.19 -7.41
N ASN A 60 -16.46 -3.31 -6.70
CA ASN A 60 -17.53 -4.28 -6.50
C ASN A 60 -17.58 -4.67 -5.01
N VAL A 61 -18.79 -4.91 -4.50
CA VAL A 61 -19.02 -5.33 -3.11
C VAL A 61 -19.82 -6.62 -3.10
N ASN A 62 -19.30 -7.63 -2.41
CA ASN A 62 -19.94 -8.95 -2.23
C ASN A 62 -20.43 -9.60 -3.53
N GLY A 63 -19.77 -9.30 -4.68
CA GLY A 63 -20.19 -9.82 -5.98
C GLY A 63 -21.44 -9.14 -6.55
N GLY A 64 -21.83 -7.98 -6.02
CA GLY A 64 -22.93 -7.19 -6.52
C GLY A 64 -22.60 -6.40 -7.80
N SER A 65 -23.41 -5.41 -8.13
CA SER A 65 -23.19 -4.54 -9.29
C SER A 65 -21.91 -3.72 -9.12
N GLU A 66 -21.21 -3.48 -10.23
CA GLU A 66 -20.05 -2.61 -10.27
C GLU A 66 -20.46 -1.15 -10.09
N GLY A 67 -19.69 -0.42 -9.29
CA GLY A 67 -19.80 1.02 -9.13
C GLY A 67 -18.55 1.74 -9.63
N THR A 68 -18.68 3.03 -9.94
CA THR A 68 -17.59 3.90 -10.38
C THR A 68 -17.62 5.22 -9.65
N GLY A 69 -16.43 5.75 -9.32
CA GLY A 69 -16.22 7.12 -8.86
C GLY A 69 -15.29 7.84 -9.81
N THR A 70 -15.57 9.10 -10.13
CA THR A 70 -14.72 9.93 -10.99
C THR A 70 -14.65 11.36 -10.47
N SER A 71 -13.48 12.00 -10.66
CA SER A 71 -13.26 13.38 -10.22
C SER A 71 -13.58 13.62 -8.75
N ASN A 72 -13.25 12.66 -7.92
CA ASN A 72 -13.42 12.74 -6.47
C ASN A 72 -12.20 13.43 -5.83
N ASP A 73 -12.38 13.99 -4.66
CA ASP A 73 -11.31 14.57 -3.82
C ASP A 73 -10.64 13.55 -2.90
N ASN A 74 -11.11 12.31 -2.93
CA ASN A 74 -10.61 11.16 -2.17
C ASN A 74 -11.16 9.86 -2.74
N TRP A 75 -10.60 8.73 -2.32
CA TRP A 75 -11.25 7.44 -2.47
C TRP A 75 -12.03 7.07 -1.22
N ASN A 76 -13.14 6.43 -1.44
CA ASN A 76 -13.80 5.70 -0.37
C ASN A 76 -13.05 4.35 -0.19
N SER A 77 -12.21 4.24 0.82
CA SER A 77 -11.53 2.98 1.14
C SER A 77 -12.53 1.88 1.54
N GLN A 78 -13.79 2.26 1.67
CA GLN A 78 -14.90 1.40 2.07
C GLN A 78 -16.14 1.75 1.29
N HIS A 79 -16.24 1.32 0.03
CA HIS A 79 -17.43 1.50 -0.81
C HIS A 79 -18.71 0.87 -0.22
N TYR A 80 -18.58 0.08 0.82
CA TYR A 80 -19.67 -0.38 1.65
C TYR A 80 -19.56 0.26 3.03
N ASN A 81 -20.67 0.75 3.55
CA ASN A 81 -20.76 1.29 4.90
C ASN A 81 -20.57 0.13 5.90
N MET A 82 -19.31 -0.21 6.19
CA MET A 82 -18.96 -1.31 7.10
C MET A 82 -18.98 -0.78 8.53
N PRO A 83 -19.99 -1.12 9.33
CA PRO A 83 -20.11 -0.60 10.69
C PRO A 83 -19.11 -1.23 11.67
N ASN A 84 -18.33 -2.19 11.23
CA ASN A 84 -17.45 -3.00 12.07
C ASN A 84 -15.99 -2.92 11.60
N ASP A 85 -15.10 -3.51 12.40
CA ASP A 85 -13.69 -3.60 12.08
C ASP A 85 -13.45 -4.17 10.68
N SER A 86 -12.41 -3.68 10.04
CA SER A 86 -12.08 -4.09 8.69
C SER A 86 -10.58 -4.13 8.45
N PHE A 87 -10.19 -4.96 7.49
CA PHE A 87 -8.84 -4.99 6.97
C PHE A 87 -8.87 -4.67 5.47
N TRP A 88 -8.05 -3.70 5.08
CA TRP A 88 -7.86 -3.29 3.70
C TRP A 88 -6.40 -3.45 3.29
N ILE A 89 -6.19 -3.95 2.08
CA ILE A 89 -4.88 -4.05 1.45
C ILE A 89 -4.96 -3.47 0.05
N ALA A 90 -3.96 -2.69 -0.35
CA ALA A 90 -3.85 -2.23 -1.72
C ALA A 90 -2.40 -2.14 -2.19
N TYR A 91 -2.24 -2.26 -3.50
CA TYR A 91 -0.96 -2.17 -4.20
C TYR A 91 -1.04 -1.03 -5.21
N PHE A 92 0.01 -0.20 -5.27
CA PHE A 92 0.14 0.88 -6.24
C PHE A 92 1.53 0.87 -6.85
N PHE A 93 1.64 1.20 -8.13
CA PHE A 93 2.90 1.68 -8.63
C PHE A 93 3.01 3.19 -8.37
N ASN A 94 4.25 3.67 -8.19
CA ASN A 94 4.51 5.00 -7.65
C ASN A 94 5.64 5.69 -8.44
N ILE A 95 5.35 6.05 -9.70
CA ILE A 95 6.27 6.76 -10.59
C ILE A 95 5.76 8.20 -10.74
N ALA A 96 6.63 9.21 -10.49
CA ALA A 96 6.23 10.61 -10.46
C ALA A 96 5.53 11.07 -11.76
N SER A 97 6.10 10.71 -12.92
CA SER A 97 5.60 11.14 -14.23
C SER A 97 4.33 10.41 -14.71
N GLU A 98 3.77 9.53 -13.89
CA GLU A 98 2.62 8.71 -14.29
C GLU A 98 1.45 8.83 -13.31
N GLU A 99 0.21 8.65 -13.81
CA GLU A 99 -0.96 8.48 -12.95
C GLU A 99 -0.78 7.19 -12.13
N LYS A 100 -0.98 7.24 -10.81
CA LYS A 100 -0.79 6.08 -9.93
C LYS A 100 -1.99 5.17 -10.02
N LEU A 101 -1.79 3.98 -10.57
CA LEU A 101 -2.81 2.95 -10.63
C LEU A 101 -2.61 1.94 -9.51
N GLY A 102 -3.70 1.45 -8.97
CA GLY A 102 -3.68 0.47 -7.88
C GLY A 102 -4.83 -0.51 -7.93
N ILE A 103 -4.65 -1.58 -7.19
CA ILE A 103 -5.69 -2.57 -6.90
C ILE A 103 -5.79 -2.76 -5.40
N GLY A 104 -6.97 -3.02 -4.88
CA GLY A 104 -7.16 -3.24 -3.46
C GLY A 104 -8.32 -4.17 -3.15
N TYR A 105 -8.18 -4.78 -1.98
CA TYR A 105 -9.17 -5.68 -1.41
C TYR A 105 -9.50 -5.24 0.00
N LEU A 106 -10.78 -5.30 0.31
CA LEU A 106 -11.31 -5.02 1.63
C LEU A 106 -12.05 -6.25 2.14
N ASN A 107 -11.83 -6.61 3.38
CA ASN A 107 -12.77 -7.43 4.12
C ASN A 107 -13.22 -6.71 5.39
N GLY A 108 -14.47 -6.90 5.76
CA GLY A 108 -15.03 -6.32 6.97
C GLY A 108 -15.83 -7.34 7.75
N ARG A 109 -15.71 -7.27 9.07
CA ARG A 109 -16.51 -8.09 9.95
C ARG A 109 -17.99 -7.71 9.81
N ASN A 110 -18.78 -8.55 9.17
CA ASN A 110 -20.23 -8.35 9.09
C ASN A 110 -20.89 -8.51 10.48
N SER A 111 -20.58 -9.65 11.13
CA SER A 111 -21.01 -9.97 12.49
C SER A 111 -20.02 -10.93 13.13
N THR A 112 -20.08 -11.12 14.44
CA THR A 112 -19.22 -12.06 15.13
C THR A 112 -19.64 -13.50 14.90
N GLY A 113 -18.67 -14.42 15.03
CA GLY A 113 -18.87 -15.87 14.95
C GLY A 113 -18.77 -16.45 13.54
N ALA A 114 -18.34 -17.68 13.44
CA ALA A 114 -18.07 -18.39 12.20
C ALA A 114 -19.32 -18.64 11.31
N GLY A 115 -20.52 -18.45 11.85
CA GLY A 115 -21.78 -18.54 11.09
C GLY A 115 -22.07 -17.33 10.19
N ASN A 116 -21.22 -16.29 10.26
CA ASN A 116 -21.41 -15.05 9.49
C ASN A 116 -20.23 -14.84 8.55
N ALA A 117 -20.50 -14.86 7.24
CA ALA A 117 -19.47 -14.56 6.24
C ALA A 117 -19.05 -13.07 6.32
N PRO A 118 -17.73 -12.76 6.17
CA PRO A 118 -17.27 -11.37 6.12
C PRO A 118 -17.74 -10.68 4.85
N ASN A 119 -17.86 -9.36 4.90
CA ASN A 119 -18.04 -8.55 3.70
C ASN A 119 -16.72 -8.49 2.91
N ARG A 120 -16.84 -8.43 1.59
CA ARG A 120 -15.73 -8.31 0.63
C ARG A 120 -15.91 -7.10 -0.26
N GLY A 121 -14.84 -6.34 -0.45
CA GLY A 121 -14.76 -5.27 -1.46
C GLY A 121 -13.54 -5.48 -2.35
N GLU A 122 -13.70 -5.24 -3.64
CA GLU A 122 -12.66 -5.26 -4.65
C GLU A 122 -12.66 -3.91 -5.37
N THR A 123 -11.52 -3.27 -5.51
CA THR A 123 -11.43 -1.93 -6.09
C THR A 123 -10.17 -1.80 -6.93
N VAL A 124 -10.30 -1.14 -8.09
CA VAL A 124 -9.17 -0.59 -8.84
C VAL A 124 -9.18 0.92 -8.69
N TYR A 125 -8.00 1.51 -8.50
CA TYR A 125 -7.80 2.91 -8.12
C TYR A 125 -6.98 3.65 -9.14
N LYS A 126 -7.25 4.94 -9.30
CA LYS A 126 -6.42 5.87 -10.04
C LYS A 126 -6.29 7.20 -9.28
N TRP A 127 -5.04 7.64 -9.04
CA TRP A 127 -4.73 9.00 -8.64
C TRP A 127 -4.05 9.72 -9.81
N ALA A 128 -4.74 10.72 -10.37
CA ALA A 128 -4.37 11.41 -11.61
C ALA A 128 -3.30 12.49 -11.40
N ASN A 129 -2.36 12.25 -10.49
CA ASN A 129 -1.20 13.11 -10.27
C ASN A 129 0.00 12.56 -11.02
N THR A 130 0.55 13.36 -11.95
CA THR A 130 1.73 13.04 -12.77
C THR A 130 2.96 13.86 -12.41
N SER A 131 2.95 14.54 -11.26
CA SER A 131 4.05 15.39 -10.80
C SER A 131 4.75 14.83 -9.56
N ASP A 132 4.02 14.11 -8.72
CA ASP A 132 4.52 13.66 -7.43
C ASP A 132 4.55 12.14 -7.30
N VAL A 133 5.44 11.64 -6.45
CA VAL A 133 5.38 10.30 -5.88
C VAL A 133 4.46 10.30 -4.66
N ILE A 134 3.95 9.13 -4.29
CA ILE A 134 3.24 8.94 -3.02
C ILE A 134 4.27 8.97 -1.89
N SER A 135 4.29 10.05 -1.13
CA SER A 135 5.15 10.25 0.05
C SER A 135 4.37 10.24 1.37
N GLN A 136 3.06 10.23 1.27
CA GLN A 136 2.15 10.19 2.41
C GLN A 136 0.85 9.46 2.05
N VAL A 137 0.38 8.64 2.97
CA VAL A 137 -0.94 7.97 2.92
C VAL A 137 -1.80 8.53 4.04
N ASN A 138 -2.94 9.07 3.70
CA ASN A 138 -3.85 9.73 4.63
C ASN A 138 -5.17 8.95 4.71
N PHE A 139 -5.34 8.17 5.76
CA PHE A 139 -6.65 7.64 6.13
C PHE A 139 -7.35 8.65 7.03
N PHE A 140 -8.60 8.95 6.68
CA PHE A 140 -9.43 9.84 7.50
C PHE A 140 -10.88 9.39 7.49
N ASN A 141 -11.60 9.77 8.53
CA ASN A 141 -13.02 9.54 8.68
C ASN A 141 -13.80 10.82 8.31
N ASP A 142 -14.87 10.69 7.55
CA ASP A 142 -15.79 11.78 7.20
C ASP A 142 -17.19 11.59 7.81
N SER A 143 -17.30 10.77 8.84
CA SER A 143 -18.56 10.48 9.55
C SER A 143 -18.45 10.83 11.04
N THR A 144 -19.44 10.49 11.82
CA THR A 144 -19.59 10.92 13.22
C THR A 144 -18.81 10.08 14.24
N GLY A 145 -18.32 8.90 13.89
CA GLY A 145 -17.53 8.06 14.79
C GLY A 145 -16.03 8.28 14.61
N ASP A 146 -15.22 7.67 15.46
CA ASP A 146 -13.77 7.71 15.41
C ASP A 146 -13.18 6.36 14.98
N TYR A 147 -11.96 6.38 14.47
CA TYR A 147 -11.09 5.21 14.47
C TYR A 147 -10.65 4.96 15.92
N GLU A 148 -10.84 3.76 16.41
CA GLU A 148 -10.46 3.40 17.78
C GLU A 148 -8.95 3.23 17.96
N SER A 149 -8.52 3.30 19.22
CA SER A 149 -7.16 2.93 19.64
C SER A 149 -6.77 1.56 19.10
N GLY A 150 -5.56 1.41 18.60
CA GLY A 150 -5.08 0.20 17.94
C GLY A 150 -5.33 0.15 16.44
N THR A 151 -6.12 1.05 15.84
CA THR A 151 -6.19 1.21 14.37
C THR A 151 -4.77 1.43 13.84
N ASN A 152 -4.41 0.67 12.79
CA ASN A 152 -3.06 0.67 12.25
C ASN A 152 -3.05 0.83 10.74
N ALA A 153 -2.19 1.71 10.24
CA ALA A 153 -1.81 1.81 8.85
C ALA A 153 -0.32 1.49 8.70
N THR A 154 0.02 0.57 7.83
CA THR A 154 1.40 0.19 7.51
C THR A 154 1.62 0.25 6.00
N VAL A 155 2.70 0.86 5.58
CA VAL A 155 3.12 0.93 4.18
C VAL A 155 4.43 0.16 4.01
N LEU A 156 4.44 -0.74 3.05
CA LEU A 156 5.64 -1.43 2.58
C LEU A 156 6.03 -0.86 1.22
N GLY A 157 7.32 -0.74 0.99
CA GLY A 157 7.88 -0.30 -0.28
C GLY A 157 8.71 -1.39 -0.93
N SER A 158 8.77 -1.38 -2.27
CA SER A 158 9.65 -2.24 -3.05
C SER A 158 10.08 -1.55 -4.33
N ASP A 159 11.35 -1.73 -4.69
CA ASP A 159 11.89 -1.37 -5.98
C ASP A 159 12.13 -2.63 -6.82
N LEU A 160 11.81 -2.56 -8.13
CA LEU A 160 12.03 -3.69 -9.05
C LEU A 160 13.49 -3.89 -9.41
N THR A 161 14.31 -2.87 -9.26
CA THR A 161 15.75 -3.05 -9.40
C THR A 161 16.23 -3.81 -8.18
N PRO A 162 16.78 -5.02 -8.32
CA PRO A 162 17.55 -5.59 -7.23
C PRO A 162 18.67 -4.60 -6.94
N THR A 163 18.54 -3.81 -5.90
CA THR A 163 19.73 -3.25 -5.27
C THR A 163 20.57 -4.48 -4.93
N ALA A 164 21.76 -4.54 -5.46
CA ALA A 164 22.74 -5.53 -5.03
C ALA A 164 22.58 -5.66 -3.52
N ALA A 165 22.32 -6.86 -3.03
CA ALA A 165 21.96 -7.08 -1.64
C ALA A 165 23.02 -6.35 -0.79
N SER A 166 22.66 -5.19 -0.27
CA SER A 166 23.56 -4.43 0.60
C SER A 166 23.72 -5.27 1.85
N GLY A 167 24.88 -5.91 1.98
CA GLY A 167 25.19 -6.79 3.10
C GLY A 167 25.75 -8.16 2.73
N VAL A 168 25.77 -8.56 1.48
CA VAL A 168 26.61 -9.69 1.08
C VAL A 168 28.02 -9.13 0.82
N THR A 169 28.84 -9.12 1.85
CA THR A 169 30.28 -8.90 1.69
C THR A 169 30.85 -10.17 1.08
N VAL A 170 31.08 -10.15 -0.21
CA VAL A 170 31.79 -11.23 -0.89
C VAL A 170 33.27 -10.97 -0.66
N SER A 171 33.97 -11.92 -0.03
CA SER A 171 35.39 -11.80 0.23
C SER A 171 36.19 -12.08 -1.03
N ASP A 172 37.39 -11.49 -1.12
CA ASP A 172 38.37 -11.83 -2.17
C ASP A 172 38.61 -13.35 -2.24
N GLY A 173 38.70 -13.88 -3.45
CA GLY A 173 38.88 -15.30 -3.71
C GLY A 173 37.57 -16.05 -3.97
N VAL A 174 36.39 -15.41 -3.85
CA VAL A 174 35.13 -16.03 -4.28
C VAL A 174 35.07 -16.12 -5.80
N ILE A 175 34.67 -17.27 -6.31
CA ILE A 175 34.50 -17.54 -7.74
C ILE A 175 33.04 -17.43 -8.10
N PHE A 176 32.75 -16.72 -9.17
CA PHE A 176 31.43 -16.63 -9.82
C PHE A 176 31.53 -17.30 -11.20
N TYR A 177 30.57 -18.19 -11.50
CA TYR A 177 30.44 -18.82 -12.81
C TYR A 177 29.22 -18.27 -13.53
N GLU A 178 29.42 -17.68 -14.69
CA GLU A 178 28.37 -17.13 -15.55
C GLU A 178 27.93 -18.22 -16.56
N THR A 179 26.72 -18.76 -16.36
CA THR A 179 26.24 -19.93 -17.08
C THR A 179 25.87 -19.68 -18.54
N ASP A 180 25.56 -18.45 -18.89
CA ASP A 180 25.15 -18.03 -20.26
C ASP A 180 26.37 -17.76 -21.17
N THR A 181 27.50 -17.37 -20.60
CA THR A 181 28.74 -17.12 -21.33
C THR A 181 29.82 -18.22 -21.13
N ASN A 182 29.59 -19.15 -20.20
CA ASN A 182 30.55 -20.15 -19.75
C ASN A 182 31.88 -19.57 -19.25
N LYS A 183 31.82 -18.43 -18.57
CA LYS A 183 32.95 -17.72 -18.03
C LYS A 183 33.04 -17.85 -16.52
N GLU A 184 34.25 -17.90 -16.02
CA GLU A 184 34.56 -17.89 -14.59
C GLU A 184 35.22 -16.56 -14.22
N TYR A 185 34.85 -16.02 -13.07
CA TYR A 185 35.42 -14.79 -12.54
C TYR A 185 35.82 -15.00 -11.09
N VAL A 186 36.94 -14.43 -10.71
CA VAL A 186 37.39 -14.36 -9.31
C VAL A 186 37.26 -12.91 -8.80
N LEU A 187 36.76 -12.73 -7.60
CA LEU A 187 36.80 -11.44 -6.94
C LEU A 187 38.18 -11.21 -6.33
N TYR A 188 38.82 -10.13 -6.71
CA TYR A 188 40.09 -9.68 -6.13
C TYR A 188 40.09 -8.15 -6.03
N ASN A 189 40.39 -7.64 -4.85
CA ASN A 189 40.43 -6.20 -4.59
C ASN A 189 39.14 -5.48 -5.02
N ASN A 190 37.95 -6.03 -4.68
CA ASN A 190 36.64 -5.55 -5.09
C ASN A 190 36.41 -5.49 -6.62
N THR A 191 37.19 -6.21 -7.41
CA THR A 191 37.06 -6.27 -8.87
C THR A 191 36.90 -7.71 -9.31
N TRP A 192 35.93 -8.00 -10.16
CA TRP A 192 35.76 -9.30 -10.78
C TRP A 192 36.70 -9.42 -11.98
N THR A 193 37.55 -10.42 -11.97
CA THR A 193 38.51 -10.70 -13.04
C THR A 193 38.17 -12.06 -13.64
N GLU A 194 38.04 -12.13 -14.96
CA GLU A 194 37.83 -13.36 -15.71
C GLU A 194 39.08 -14.25 -15.60
N ILE A 195 38.92 -15.56 -15.36
CA ILE A 195 39.98 -16.57 -15.20
C ILE A 195 39.80 -17.72 -16.19
#